data_eb0661acef15db5e4ce3c131f574e834
#
_entry.id   eb0661acef15db5e4ce3c131f574e834
#
_cell.length_a   1.000
_cell.length_b   1.000
_cell.length_c   1.000
_cell.angle_alpha   90.00
_cell.angle_beta   90.00
_cell.angle_gamma   90.00
#
_symmetry.space_group_name_H-M   'P 1'
#
loop_
_entity.id
_entity.type
_entity.pdbx_description
1 polymer ?
#
loop_
_entity_poly.entity_id
_entity_poly.type
_entity_poly.pdbx_seq_one_letter_code
_entity_poly.pdbx_strand_id
1 'polypeptide(L)'
;MKPEDRRQAIMDVLMEAGTASVEDLSLRFGVSKMTVHRDLDDLEQAGLLRKVHGGASIQSSPQFESDFRYREKIATAEKRRIAEHAAGLIEPGQSILIDDSSTTGAIADCIRDIRPLTVITNNLGVITSLSGAAGINVIALGGQYSKKFNGFFGIVTDEALRSLRVDIAFLSSSAIEGTAAFHQDQEVVQAKRLMVKAAKRKYLLVDHDKFGRSALHFLTGLDAFDAVLTGAEVSAEHAAPLEEAGIRLVRVDNRKEKA
;
A
#
# COMPACT_ATOMS: atom_id res chain seq x y z
N MET A 1 -5.11 31.82 -6.97
CA MET A 1 -5.05 30.35 -7.18
C MET A 1 -6.34 29.91 -7.87
N LYS A 2 -6.25 29.08 -8.92
CA LYS A 2 -7.45 28.53 -9.59
C LYS A 2 -8.19 27.56 -8.65
N PRO A 3 -9.53 27.39 -8.80
CA PRO A 3 -10.29 26.50 -7.93
C PRO A 3 -9.76 25.05 -7.93
N GLU A 4 -9.37 24.51 -9.07
CA GLU A 4 -8.82 23.16 -9.20
C GLU A 4 -7.49 22.98 -8.45
N ASP A 5 -6.56 23.95 -8.61
CA ASP A 5 -5.28 23.95 -7.91
C ASP A 5 -5.49 24.06 -6.39
N ARG A 6 -6.49 24.84 -5.95
CA ARG A 6 -6.81 25.00 -4.54
C ARG A 6 -7.43 23.74 -3.96
N ARG A 7 -8.36 23.09 -4.65
CA ARG A 7 -8.91 21.80 -4.24
C ARG A 7 -7.82 20.75 -4.11
N GLN A 8 -6.89 20.68 -5.07
CA GLN A 8 -5.74 19.79 -4.97
C GLN A 8 -4.89 20.11 -3.72
N ALA A 9 -4.61 21.39 -3.45
CA ALA A 9 -3.84 21.79 -2.27
C ALA A 9 -4.58 21.53 -0.94
N ILE A 10 -5.91 21.66 -0.91
CA ILE A 10 -6.73 21.22 0.24
C ILE A 10 -6.57 19.72 0.48
N MET A 11 -6.61 18.95 -0.59
CA MET A 11 -6.40 17.50 -0.52
C MET A 11 -5.01 17.14 0.02
N ASP A 12 -3.96 17.86 -0.41
CA ASP A 12 -2.61 17.64 0.07
C ASP A 12 -2.48 17.94 1.58
N VAL A 13 -3.16 19.01 2.07
CA VAL A 13 -3.24 19.32 3.51
C VAL A 13 -3.93 18.21 4.29
N LEU A 14 -5.07 17.73 3.79
CA LEU A 14 -5.82 16.65 4.44
C LEU A 14 -5.05 15.32 4.41
N MET A 15 -4.29 15.06 3.35
CA MET A 15 -3.41 13.89 3.30
C MET A 15 -2.26 13.98 4.31
N GLU A 16 -1.82 15.17 4.64
CA GLU A 16 -0.79 15.39 5.64
C GLU A 16 -1.29 15.27 7.08
N ALA A 17 -2.43 15.91 7.35
CA ALA A 17 -2.95 16.09 8.70
C ALA A 17 -4.10 15.13 9.08
N GLY A 18 -4.65 14.39 8.11
CA GLY A 18 -5.85 13.55 8.28
C GLY A 18 -7.16 14.36 8.39
N THR A 19 -7.11 15.54 9.01
CA THR A 19 -8.22 16.48 9.18
C THR A 19 -7.74 17.92 9.01
N ALA A 20 -8.66 18.82 8.61
CA ALA A 20 -8.37 20.26 8.58
C ALA A 20 -9.63 21.06 8.89
N SER A 21 -9.49 22.17 9.62
CA SER A 21 -10.59 23.08 9.88
C SER A 21 -10.83 24.04 8.70
N VAL A 22 -12.07 24.48 8.52
CA VAL A 22 -12.40 25.52 7.52
C VAL A 22 -11.62 26.80 7.79
N GLU A 23 -11.34 27.09 9.06
CA GLU A 23 -10.60 28.28 9.48
C GLU A 23 -9.14 28.22 9.04
N ASP A 24 -8.45 27.11 9.31
CA ASP A 24 -7.06 26.90 8.91
C ASP A 24 -6.90 26.91 7.39
N LEU A 25 -7.81 26.26 6.66
CA LEU A 25 -7.82 26.26 5.20
C LEU A 25 -8.05 27.66 4.63
N SER A 26 -8.98 28.42 5.23
CA SER A 26 -9.28 29.82 4.83
C SER A 26 -8.04 30.72 5.00
N LEU A 27 -7.36 30.61 6.14
CA LEU A 27 -6.12 31.35 6.43
C LEU A 27 -4.99 30.92 5.49
N ARG A 28 -4.77 29.63 5.35
CA ARG A 28 -3.67 29.05 4.55
C ARG A 28 -3.76 29.42 3.07
N PHE A 29 -4.97 29.44 2.50
CA PHE A 29 -5.17 29.72 1.07
C PHE A 29 -5.60 31.17 0.78
N GLY A 30 -5.78 32.01 1.79
CA GLY A 30 -6.16 33.42 1.63
C GLY A 30 -7.52 33.60 0.95
N VAL A 31 -8.48 32.71 1.23
CA VAL A 31 -9.85 32.75 0.67
C VAL A 31 -10.90 32.80 1.76
N SER A 32 -12.13 33.20 1.43
CA SER A 32 -13.23 33.25 2.41
C SER A 32 -13.61 31.82 2.87
N LYS A 33 -14.13 31.70 4.11
CA LYS A 33 -14.70 30.45 4.64
C LYS A 33 -15.77 29.87 3.70
N MET A 34 -16.56 30.73 3.03
CA MET A 34 -17.56 30.31 2.05
C MET A 34 -16.92 29.65 0.82
N THR A 35 -15.76 30.15 0.38
CA THR A 35 -15.02 29.55 -0.74
C THR A 35 -14.49 28.18 -0.33
N VAL A 36 -13.94 28.03 0.88
CA VAL A 36 -13.50 26.75 1.42
C VAL A 36 -14.67 25.77 1.50
N HIS A 37 -15.84 26.19 2.01
CA HIS A 37 -17.02 25.33 2.07
C HIS A 37 -17.40 24.77 0.69
N ARG A 38 -17.42 25.62 -0.36
CA ARG A 38 -17.70 25.15 -1.73
C ARG A 38 -16.67 24.16 -2.24
N ASP A 39 -15.39 24.43 -2.01
CA ASP A 39 -14.33 23.49 -2.40
C ASP A 39 -14.47 22.14 -1.67
N LEU A 40 -14.82 22.17 -0.37
CA LEU A 40 -15.08 20.97 0.40
C LEU A 40 -16.35 20.23 -0.06
N ASP A 41 -17.40 20.96 -0.46
CA ASP A 41 -18.62 20.37 -1.02
C ASP A 41 -18.35 19.66 -2.34
N ASP A 42 -17.59 20.29 -3.25
CA ASP A 42 -17.18 19.68 -4.52
C ASP A 42 -16.33 18.41 -4.30
N LEU A 43 -15.41 18.46 -3.32
CA LEU A 43 -14.55 17.33 -2.99
C LEU A 43 -15.32 16.19 -2.31
N GLU A 44 -16.31 16.50 -1.46
CA GLU A 44 -17.20 15.52 -0.82
C GLU A 44 -18.12 14.86 -1.84
N GLN A 45 -18.71 15.63 -2.78
CA GLN A 45 -19.50 15.08 -3.88
C GLN A 45 -18.67 14.15 -4.79
N ALA A 46 -17.39 14.47 -4.98
CA ALA A 46 -16.45 13.59 -5.68
C ALA A 46 -16.01 12.39 -4.83
N GLY A 47 -16.49 12.26 -3.59
CA GLY A 47 -16.14 11.18 -2.66
C GLY A 47 -14.70 11.26 -2.13
N LEU A 48 -14.04 12.42 -2.29
CA LEU A 48 -12.62 12.59 -1.98
C LEU A 48 -12.35 12.95 -0.51
N LEU A 49 -13.35 13.33 0.26
CA LEU A 49 -13.27 13.61 1.69
C LEU A 49 -14.66 13.45 2.32
N ARG A 50 -14.71 13.57 3.64
CA ARG A 50 -15.96 13.72 4.41
C ARG A 50 -15.93 15.02 5.19
N LYS A 51 -16.98 15.81 5.08
CA LYS A 51 -17.15 16.99 5.94
C LYS A 51 -17.46 16.55 7.36
N VAL A 52 -16.79 17.20 8.31
CA VAL A 52 -17.02 17.06 9.75
C VAL A 52 -17.38 18.42 10.34
N HIS A 53 -17.79 18.46 11.60
CA HIS A 53 -18.14 19.73 12.24
C HIS A 53 -16.95 20.71 12.21
N GLY A 54 -17.13 21.84 11.51
CA GLY A 54 -16.11 22.88 11.36
C GLY A 54 -14.95 22.60 10.40
N GLY A 55 -14.98 21.49 9.63
CA GLY A 55 -13.88 21.13 8.74
C GLY A 55 -14.13 19.96 7.82
N ALA A 56 -13.06 19.27 7.47
CA ALA A 56 -13.09 18.04 6.67
C ALA A 56 -12.11 16.99 7.19
N SER A 57 -12.41 15.74 6.90
CA SER A 57 -11.58 14.58 7.24
C SER A 57 -11.51 13.60 6.07
N ILE A 58 -10.36 12.96 5.92
CA ILE A 58 -10.18 11.85 4.99
C ILE A 58 -10.21 10.48 5.69
N GLN A 59 -10.17 10.44 7.02
CA GLN A 59 -10.03 9.22 7.83
C GLN A 59 -11.17 8.20 7.68
N SER A 60 -12.25 8.53 6.97
CA SER A 60 -13.43 7.67 6.84
C SER A 60 -13.85 7.37 5.39
N SER A 61 -13.09 7.79 4.38
CA SER A 61 -13.48 7.54 2.99
C SER A 61 -12.74 6.33 2.40
N PRO A 62 -13.46 5.26 1.99
CA PRO A 62 -12.86 4.10 1.31
C PRO A 62 -12.07 4.48 0.05
N GLN A 63 -12.41 5.61 -0.59
CA GLN A 63 -11.71 6.10 -1.76
C GLN A 63 -10.32 6.66 -1.41
N PHE A 64 -10.13 7.20 -0.20
CA PHE A 64 -8.85 7.69 0.28
C PHE A 64 -7.88 6.59 0.67
N GLU A 65 -8.38 5.57 1.33
CA GLU A 65 -7.59 4.38 1.63
C GLU A 65 -7.06 3.70 0.36
N SER A 66 -7.62 4.05 -0.79
CA SER A 66 -7.12 3.58 -2.08
C SER A 66 -6.06 4.49 -2.72
N ASP A 67 -5.90 5.76 -2.30
CA ASP A 67 -4.85 6.65 -2.82
C ASP A 67 -3.48 6.29 -2.20
N PHE A 68 -2.51 6.00 -3.07
CA PHE A 68 -1.15 5.62 -2.65
C PHE A 68 -0.48 6.68 -1.76
N ARG A 69 -0.64 7.96 -2.09
CA ARG A 69 -0.03 9.09 -1.35
C ARG A 69 -0.51 9.17 0.11
N TYR A 70 -1.78 8.82 0.33
CA TYR A 70 -2.32 8.70 1.69
C TYR A 70 -1.78 7.46 2.38
N ARG A 71 -1.85 6.29 1.72
CA ARG A 71 -1.36 5.04 2.29
C ARG A 71 0.12 5.08 2.65
N GLU A 72 0.94 5.77 1.86
CA GLU A 72 2.37 5.93 2.12
C GLU A 72 2.66 6.65 3.44
N LYS A 73 1.80 7.58 3.85
CA LYS A 73 1.95 8.39 5.07
C LYS A 73 1.36 7.76 6.34
N ILE A 74 0.48 6.76 6.20
CA ILE A 74 -0.18 6.10 7.33
C ILE A 74 0.62 4.88 7.80
N ALA A 75 0.66 4.66 9.13
CA ALA A 75 1.33 3.53 9.77
C ALA A 75 2.80 3.33 9.32
N THR A 76 3.51 4.42 9.04
CA THR A 76 4.86 4.39 8.46
C THR A 76 5.86 3.61 9.31
N ALA A 77 5.81 3.76 10.64
CA ALA A 77 6.68 3.04 11.56
C ALA A 77 6.42 1.53 11.53
N GLU A 78 5.16 1.11 11.50
CA GLU A 78 4.78 -0.29 11.40
C GLU A 78 5.19 -0.89 10.05
N LYS A 79 4.89 -0.20 8.95
CA LYS A 79 5.29 -0.63 7.60
C LYS A 79 6.79 -0.78 7.46
N ARG A 80 7.55 0.12 8.08
CA ARG A 80 9.01 0.02 8.08
C ARG A 80 9.48 -1.23 8.81
N ARG A 81 8.94 -1.54 10.00
CA ARG A 81 9.27 -2.78 10.73
C ARG A 81 8.96 -4.03 9.91
N ILE A 82 7.76 -4.06 9.30
CA ILE A 82 7.35 -5.16 8.42
C ILE A 82 8.32 -5.30 7.23
N ALA A 83 8.72 -4.20 6.61
CA ALA A 83 9.66 -4.19 5.50
C ALA A 83 11.07 -4.64 5.90
N GLU A 84 11.57 -4.21 7.06
CA GLU A 84 12.86 -4.66 7.62
C GLU A 84 12.85 -6.16 7.88
N HIS A 85 11.76 -6.70 8.45
CA HIS A 85 11.61 -8.15 8.63
C HIS A 85 11.55 -8.90 7.28
N ALA A 86 10.78 -8.38 6.32
CA ALA A 86 10.67 -8.97 4.99
C ALA A 86 12.02 -8.98 4.25
N ALA A 87 12.82 -7.91 4.38
CA ALA A 87 14.16 -7.84 3.82
C ALA A 87 15.09 -8.93 4.36
N GLY A 88 14.95 -9.30 5.64
CA GLY A 88 15.68 -10.42 6.26
C GLY A 88 15.35 -11.80 5.69
N LEU A 89 14.32 -11.94 4.85
CA LEU A 89 13.95 -13.18 4.17
C LEU A 89 14.60 -13.32 2.79
N ILE A 90 15.32 -12.29 2.33
CA ILE A 90 15.90 -12.18 1.00
C ILE A 90 17.39 -12.52 1.07
N GLU A 91 17.83 -13.34 0.13
CA GLU A 91 19.24 -13.71 -0.02
C GLU A 91 19.84 -13.14 -1.31
N PRO A 92 21.14 -12.80 -1.33
CA PRO A 92 21.82 -12.43 -2.56
C PRO A 92 21.63 -13.46 -3.67
N GLY A 93 21.47 -12.99 -4.90
CA GLY A 93 21.26 -13.82 -6.09
C GLY A 93 19.80 -14.16 -6.39
N GLN A 94 18.87 -13.84 -5.49
CA GLN A 94 17.45 -14.12 -5.70
C GLN A 94 16.77 -13.13 -6.65
N SER A 95 15.64 -13.55 -7.18
CA SER A 95 14.66 -12.71 -7.88
C SER A 95 13.45 -12.47 -6.96
N ILE A 96 13.15 -11.21 -6.71
CA ILE A 96 12.01 -10.81 -5.88
C ILE A 96 11.00 -9.98 -6.67
N LEU A 97 9.73 -10.16 -6.33
CA LEU A 97 8.63 -9.36 -6.87
C LEU A 97 8.02 -8.52 -5.75
N ILE A 98 7.89 -7.22 -6.00
CA ILE A 98 7.28 -6.23 -5.08
C ILE A 98 6.08 -5.62 -5.79
N ASP A 99 4.89 -5.67 -5.16
CA ASP A 99 3.66 -5.12 -5.73
C ASP A 99 3.54 -3.58 -5.60
N ASP A 100 2.40 -3.02 -6.03
CA ASP A 100 2.09 -1.58 -6.01
C ASP A 100 1.85 -0.97 -4.63
N SER A 101 1.93 -1.76 -3.56
CA SER A 101 1.51 -1.32 -2.23
C SER A 101 2.54 -0.45 -1.54
N SER A 102 2.09 0.47 -0.68
CA SER A 102 2.98 1.29 0.15
C SER A 102 3.70 0.48 1.23
N THR A 103 3.10 -0.61 1.72
CA THR A 103 3.72 -1.49 2.72
C THR A 103 4.88 -2.27 2.12
N THR A 104 4.69 -2.88 0.95
CA THR A 104 5.73 -3.62 0.23
C THR A 104 6.77 -2.68 -0.39
N GLY A 105 6.34 -1.50 -0.84
CA GLY A 105 7.25 -0.47 -1.39
C GLY A 105 8.32 -0.02 -0.40
N ALA A 106 8.02 -0.05 0.91
CA ALA A 106 9.00 0.25 1.96
C ALA A 106 10.20 -0.73 2.00
N ILE A 107 10.09 -1.92 1.39
CA ILE A 107 11.20 -2.88 1.25
C ILE A 107 12.36 -2.27 0.45
N ALA A 108 12.07 -1.41 -0.53
CA ALA A 108 13.08 -0.82 -1.41
C ALA A 108 14.22 -0.13 -0.65
N ASP A 109 13.91 0.50 0.49
CA ASP A 109 14.93 1.16 1.31
C ASP A 109 15.76 0.19 2.14
N CYS A 110 15.24 -1.02 2.39
CA CYS A 110 15.87 -2.04 3.24
C CYS A 110 16.79 -3.01 2.48
N ILE A 111 16.70 -3.05 1.13
CA ILE A 111 17.38 -4.08 0.32
C ILE A 111 18.59 -3.59 -0.47
N ARG A 112 18.96 -2.31 -0.35
CA ARG A 112 20.04 -1.68 -1.14
C ARG A 112 21.40 -2.38 -0.99
N ASP A 113 21.62 -3.04 0.14
CA ASP A 113 22.86 -3.75 0.44
C ASP A 113 22.79 -5.27 0.19
N ILE A 114 21.63 -5.79 -0.19
CA ILE A 114 21.44 -7.20 -0.58
C ILE A 114 21.77 -7.34 -2.07
N ARG A 115 22.97 -7.80 -2.38
CA ARG A 115 23.50 -7.84 -3.78
C ARG A 115 24.28 -9.13 -4.04
N PRO A 116 24.23 -9.65 -5.30
CA PRO A 116 23.37 -9.19 -6.41
C PRO A 116 21.89 -9.52 -6.15
N LEU A 117 20.96 -8.71 -6.68
CA LEU A 117 19.52 -8.94 -6.54
C LEU A 117 18.78 -8.56 -7.83
N THR A 118 17.75 -9.31 -8.21
CA THR A 118 16.81 -8.92 -9.27
C THR A 118 15.48 -8.54 -8.64
N VAL A 119 15.05 -7.30 -8.85
CA VAL A 119 13.77 -6.75 -8.34
C VAL A 119 12.81 -6.55 -9.50
N ILE A 120 11.69 -7.25 -9.47
CA ILE A 120 10.59 -7.11 -10.43
C ILE A 120 9.46 -6.35 -9.75
N THR A 121 8.94 -5.31 -10.38
CA THR A 121 7.88 -4.50 -9.76
C THR A 121 7.06 -3.71 -10.77
N ASN A 122 5.78 -3.51 -10.46
CA ASN A 122 4.90 -2.55 -11.13
C ASN A 122 4.78 -1.22 -10.36
N ASN A 123 5.47 -1.07 -9.23
CA ASN A 123 5.42 0.11 -8.35
C ASN A 123 6.40 1.18 -8.85
N LEU A 124 5.89 2.36 -9.26
CA LEU A 124 6.74 3.46 -9.74
C LEU A 124 7.71 3.95 -8.66
N GLY A 125 7.31 3.99 -7.40
CA GLY A 125 8.17 4.39 -6.28
C GLY A 125 9.37 3.47 -6.10
N VAL A 126 9.15 2.15 -6.16
CA VAL A 126 10.22 1.13 -6.10
C VAL A 126 11.15 1.24 -7.30
N ILE A 127 10.59 1.39 -8.52
CA ILE A 127 11.39 1.60 -9.74
C ILE A 127 12.29 2.81 -9.58
N THR A 128 11.73 3.95 -9.16
CA THR A 128 12.48 5.20 -8.99
C THR A 128 13.55 5.09 -7.91
N SER A 129 13.23 4.45 -6.78
CA SER A 129 14.15 4.28 -5.65
C SER A 129 15.36 3.40 -5.98
N LEU A 130 15.16 2.35 -6.78
CA LEU A 130 16.19 1.34 -7.05
C LEU A 130 16.87 1.48 -8.42
N SER A 131 16.35 2.34 -9.32
CA SER A 131 16.94 2.57 -10.64
C SER A 131 18.33 3.20 -10.51
N GLY A 132 19.37 2.56 -10.62
CA GLY A 132 20.75 3.04 -10.42
C GLY A 132 21.40 2.55 -9.13
N ALA A 133 20.72 1.74 -8.34
CA ALA A 133 21.33 1.07 -7.20
C ALA A 133 22.31 -0.01 -7.70
N ALA A 134 23.59 0.12 -7.31
CA ALA A 134 24.63 -0.79 -7.75
C ALA A 134 24.36 -2.22 -7.30
N GLY A 135 24.44 -3.19 -8.22
CA GLY A 135 24.23 -4.61 -7.95
C GLY A 135 22.76 -5.04 -7.83
N ILE A 136 21.82 -4.11 -8.09
CA ILE A 136 20.38 -4.42 -8.17
C ILE A 136 19.93 -4.27 -9.63
N ASN A 137 19.41 -5.36 -10.20
CA ASN A 137 18.80 -5.36 -11.52
C ASN A 137 17.30 -5.13 -11.37
N VAL A 138 16.77 -4.01 -11.87
CA VAL A 138 15.35 -3.67 -11.79
C VAL A 138 14.64 -4.02 -13.08
N ILE A 139 13.64 -4.88 -13.02
CA ILE A 139 12.71 -5.19 -14.11
C ILE A 139 11.39 -4.44 -13.81
N ALA A 140 11.20 -3.31 -14.49
CA ALA A 140 9.97 -2.54 -14.38
C ALA A 140 8.87 -3.20 -15.23
N LEU A 141 7.78 -3.59 -14.58
CA LEU A 141 6.57 -4.06 -15.25
C LEU A 141 5.82 -2.83 -15.79
N GLY A 142 5.88 -2.63 -17.09
CA GLY A 142 5.18 -1.56 -17.78
C GLY A 142 3.66 -1.80 -17.86
N GLY A 143 2.95 -0.88 -18.48
CA GLY A 143 1.50 -0.94 -18.63
C GLY A 143 0.85 0.45 -18.52
N GLN A 144 -0.45 0.49 -18.24
CA GLN A 144 -1.15 1.74 -17.99
C GLN A 144 -0.82 2.24 -16.57
N TYR A 145 -0.30 3.45 -16.49
CA TYR A 145 0.00 4.07 -15.19
C TYR A 145 -1.27 4.51 -14.47
N SER A 146 -1.44 4.05 -13.25
CA SER A 146 -2.47 4.49 -12.32
C SER A 146 -1.89 5.44 -11.27
N LYS A 147 -2.27 6.72 -11.35
CA LYS A 147 -1.89 7.72 -10.34
C LYS A 147 -2.40 7.33 -8.94
N LYS A 148 -3.58 6.72 -8.86
CA LYS A 148 -4.23 6.30 -7.62
C LYS A 148 -3.42 5.25 -6.87
N PHE A 149 -2.83 4.31 -7.58
CA PHE A 149 -2.05 3.20 -6.99
C PHE A 149 -0.53 3.40 -7.11
N ASN A 150 -0.09 4.45 -7.82
CA ASN A 150 1.33 4.72 -8.13
C ASN A 150 2.02 3.52 -8.78
N GLY A 151 1.32 2.85 -9.68
CA GLY A 151 1.78 1.63 -10.31
C GLY A 151 1.24 1.42 -11.71
N PHE A 152 1.75 0.39 -12.38
CA PHE A 152 1.40 0.02 -13.75
C PHE A 152 0.51 -1.22 -13.77
N PHE A 153 -0.54 -1.21 -14.60
CA PHE A 153 -1.54 -2.29 -14.69
C PHE A 153 -1.98 -2.53 -16.14
N GLY A 154 -2.88 -3.49 -16.31
CA GLY A 154 -3.50 -3.81 -17.60
C GLY A 154 -2.76 -4.90 -18.36
N ILE A 155 -3.15 -5.10 -19.61
CA ILE A 155 -2.74 -6.26 -20.45
C ILE A 155 -1.22 -6.41 -20.52
N VAL A 156 -0.47 -5.33 -20.68
CA VAL A 156 1.00 -5.37 -20.78
C VAL A 156 1.64 -5.90 -19.51
N THR A 157 1.18 -5.42 -18.34
CA THR A 157 1.62 -5.89 -17.02
C THR A 157 1.28 -7.37 -16.84
N ASP A 158 0.06 -7.75 -17.18
CA ASP A 158 -0.44 -9.11 -17.02
C ASP A 158 0.34 -10.12 -17.87
N GLU A 159 0.62 -9.80 -19.13
CA GLU A 159 1.40 -10.67 -20.03
C GLU A 159 2.85 -10.81 -19.54
N ALA A 160 3.46 -9.72 -19.08
CA ALA A 160 4.78 -9.77 -18.47
C ALA A 160 4.80 -10.70 -17.24
N LEU A 161 3.81 -10.56 -16.33
CA LEU A 161 3.70 -11.42 -15.15
C LEU A 161 3.49 -12.90 -15.47
N ARG A 162 2.74 -13.23 -16.53
CA ARG A 162 2.55 -14.63 -16.96
C ARG A 162 3.84 -15.30 -17.42
N SER A 163 4.78 -14.52 -17.97
CA SER A 163 6.06 -15.02 -18.47
C SER A 163 7.12 -15.20 -17.39
N LEU A 164 6.88 -14.71 -16.16
CA LEU A 164 7.87 -14.68 -15.10
C LEU A 164 7.74 -15.85 -14.12
N ARG A 165 8.88 -16.22 -13.53
CA ARG A 165 8.98 -17.04 -12.33
C ARG A 165 10.01 -16.43 -11.42
N VAL A 166 9.63 -16.19 -10.15
CA VAL A 166 10.47 -15.51 -9.16
C VAL A 166 10.62 -16.35 -7.89
N ASP A 167 11.68 -16.09 -7.14
CA ASP A 167 11.93 -16.82 -5.90
C ASP A 167 11.00 -16.37 -4.78
N ILE A 168 10.76 -15.06 -4.65
CA ILE A 168 9.91 -14.50 -3.60
C ILE A 168 8.98 -13.42 -4.20
N ALA A 169 7.72 -13.40 -3.76
CA ALA A 169 6.83 -12.25 -3.96
C ALA A 169 6.38 -11.67 -2.63
N PHE A 170 6.45 -10.37 -2.54
CA PHE A 170 5.90 -9.56 -1.46
C PHE A 170 4.69 -8.80 -1.97
N LEU A 171 3.54 -9.10 -1.38
CA LEU A 171 2.26 -8.50 -1.74
C LEU A 171 1.61 -7.86 -0.52
N SER A 172 0.65 -6.99 -0.77
CA SER A 172 -0.24 -6.46 0.26
C SER A 172 -1.68 -6.50 -0.23
N SER A 173 -2.63 -6.27 0.67
CA SER A 173 -4.06 -6.16 0.35
C SER A 173 -4.66 -4.91 0.97
N SER A 174 -5.86 -4.52 0.50
CA SER A 174 -6.58 -3.38 1.07
C SER A 174 -7.36 -3.76 2.32
N ALA A 175 -7.76 -5.02 2.44
CA ALA A 175 -8.59 -5.52 3.52
C ALA A 175 -8.35 -7.02 3.76
N ILE A 176 -8.50 -7.44 5.02
CA ILE A 176 -8.51 -8.83 5.46
C ILE A 176 -9.78 -9.05 6.27
N GLU A 177 -10.61 -9.99 5.82
CA GLU A 177 -11.80 -10.45 6.53
C GLU A 177 -11.72 -11.97 6.74
N GLY A 178 -11.70 -12.40 8.01
CA GLY A 178 -11.44 -13.78 8.36
C GLY A 178 -10.10 -14.27 7.80
N THR A 179 -10.16 -15.31 6.95
CA THR A 179 -8.96 -15.92 6.32
C THR A 179 -8.77 -15.53 4.86
N ALA A 180 -9.36 -14.43 4.43
CA ALA A 180 -9.34 -13.98 3.04
C ALA A 180 -8.86 -12.53 2.89
N ALA A 181 -8.13 -12.28 1.81
CA ALA A 181 -7.69 -10.96 1.39
C ALA A 181 -8.61 -10.38 0.31
N PHE A 182 -8.87 -9.08 0.39
CA PHE A 182 -9.76 -8.35 -0.51
C PHE A 182 -9.11 -7.06 -1.02
N HIS A 183 -9.60 -6.56 -2.16
CA HIS A 183 -9.18 -5.29 -2.73
C HIS A 183 -10.36 -4.58 -3.42
N GLN A 184 -10.32 -3.24 -3.48
CA GLN A 184 -11.41 -2.46 -4.09
C GLN A 184 -11.34 -2.35 -5.62
N ASP A 185 -10.23 -2.73 -6.23
CA ASP A 185 -9.98 -2.53 -7.67
C ASP A 185 -9.68 -3.85 -8.37
N GLN A 186 -10.40 -4.11 -9.48
CA GLN A 186 -10.31 -5.38 -10.21
C GLN A 186 -9.01 -5.54 -11.00
N GLU A 187 -8.43 -4.44 -11.53
CA GLU A 187 -7.17 -4.53 -12.29
C GLU A 187 -6.01 -4.84 -11.34
N VAL A 188 -6.03 -4.24 -10.14
CA VAL A 188 -5.06 -4.56 -9.08
C VAL A 188 -5.19 -6.00 -8.63
N VAL A 189 -6.42 -6.50 -8.41
CA VAL A 189 -6.66 -7.92 -8.08
C VAL A 189 -6.11 -8.85 -9.15
N GLN A 190 -6.34 -8.54 -10.42
CA GLN A 190 -5.85 -9.35 -11.54
C GLN A 190 -4.31 -9.44 -11.53
N ALA A 191 -3.63 -8.30 -11.43
CA ALA A 191 -2.16 -8.27 -11.35
C ALA A 191 -1.63 -9.05 -10.13
N LYS A 192 -2.19 -8.82 -8.93
CA LYS A 192 -1.76 -9.51 -7.71
C LYS A 192 -1.98 -11.02 -7.76
N ARG A 193 -3.08 -11.50 -8.36
CA ARG A 193 -3.31 -12.94 -8.56
C ARG A 193 -2.25 -13.55 -9.49
N LEU A 194 -1.79 -12.82 -10.49
CA LEU A 194 -0.69 -13.27 -11.36
C LEU A 194 0.65 -13.27 -10.61
N MET A 195 0.89 -12.26 -9.77
CA MET A 195 2.08 -12.20 -8.91
C MET A 195 2.14 -13.38 -7.95
N VAL A 196 1.02 -13.75 -7.31
CA VAL A 196 0.92 -14.95 -6.44
C VAL A 196 1.29 -16.23 -7.22
N LYS A 197 0.84 -16.36 -8.49
CA LYS A 197 1.14 -17.52 -9.34
C LYS A 197 2.59 -17.56 -9.84
N ALA A 198 3.24 -16.40 -9.94
CA ALA A 198 4.60 -16.30 -10.47
C ALA A 198 5.68 -16.67 -9.45
N ALA A 199 5.39 -16.69 -8.16
CA ALA A 199 6.39 -16.84 -7.11
C ALA A 199 6.43 -18.23 -6.48
N LYS A 200 7.63 -18.66 -6.08
CA LYS A 200 7.84 -19.88 -5.27
C LYS A 200 7.42 -19.63 -3.82
N ARG A 201 7.97 -18.59 -3.17
CA ARG A 201 7.58 -18.15 -1.83
C ARG A 201 6.76 -16.87 -1.92
N LYS A 202 5.76 -16.74 -1.09
CA LYS A 202 4.80 -15.62 -1.12
C LYS A 202 4.53 -15.11 0.28
N TYR A 203 4.72 -13.84 0.48
CA TYR A 203 4.47 -13.17 1.76
C TYR A 203 3.46 -12.05 1.58
N LEU A 204 2.44 -12.04 2.44
CA LEU A 204 1.49 -10.94 2.51
C LEU A 204 1.92 -9.99 3.62
N LEU A 205 2.16 -8.73 3.28
CA LEU A 205 2.59 -7.66 4.18
C LEU A 205 1.43 -6.69 4.39
N VAL A 206 0.92 -6.61 5.59
CA VAL A 206 -0.24 -5.76 5.91
C VAL A 206 -0.07 -5.09 7.26
N ASP A 207 -0.40 -3.81 7.36
CA ASP A 207 -0.54 -3.15 8.66
C ASP A 207 -1.81 -3.63 9.37
N HIS A 208 -1.84 -3.48 10.71
CA HIS A 208 -2.93 -3.96 11.55
C HIS A 208 -4.29 -3.37 11.19
N ASP A 209 -4.34 -2.17 10.61
CA ASP A 209 -5.58 -1.49 10.20
C ASP A 209 -6.30 -2.19 9.04
N LYS A 210 -5.68 -3.16 8.38
CA LYS A 210 -6.30 -3.92 7.28
C LYS A 210 -7.16 -5.08 7.74
N PHE A 211 -7.00 -5.53 8.98
CA PHE A 211 -7.77 -6.62 9.55
C PHE A 211 -9.16 -6.15 9.99
N GLY A 212 -10.15 -7.06 9.89
CA GLY A 212 -11.56 -6.77 10.20
C GLY A 212 -12.24 -5.85 9.19
N ARG A 213 -11.62 -5.63 8.02
CA ARG A 213 -12.17 -4.83 6.91
C ARG A 213 -12.51 -5.72 5.74
N SER A 214 -13.49 -5.30 4.94
CA SER A 214 -13.85 -5.92 3.67
C SER A 214 -13.67 -4.95 2.51
N ALA A 215 -13.51 -5.49 1.30
CA ALA A 215 -13.47 -4.71 0.07
C ALA A 215 -14.21 -5.47 -1.04
N LEU A 216 -14.51 -4.78 -2.16
CA LEU A 216 -15.41 -5.25 -3.18
C LEU A 216 -15.00 -6.59 -3.83
N HIS A 217 -13.70 -6.77 -4.07
CA HIS A 217 -13.21 -7.92 -4.83
C HIS A 217 -12.39 -8.85 -3.95
N PHE A 218 -12.77 -10.12 -3.92
CA PHE A 218 -11.96 -11.17 -3.33
C PHE A 218 -10.62 -11.27 -4.08
N LEU A 219 -9.51 -11.19 -3.37
CA LEU A 219 -8.19 -11.35 -3.94
C LEU A 219 -7.78 -12.83 -3.93
N THR A 220 -7.62 -13.41 -2.75
CA THR A 220 -7.26 -14.82 -2.55
C THR A 220 -7.46 -15.21 -1.07
N GLY A 221 -7.48 -16.51 -0.77
CA GLY A 221 -7.31 -17.00 0.59
C GLY A 221 -5.91 -16.70 1.13
N LEU A 222 -5.78 -16.51 2.43
CA LEU A 222 -4.48 -16.27 3.09
C LEU A 222 -3.59 -17.52 3.13
N ASP A 223 -4.17 -18.71 2.97
CA ASP A 223 -3.49 -19.99 2.78
C ASP A 223 -2.62 -20.07 1.50
N ALA A 224 -2.86 -19.16 0.55
CA ALA A 224 -2.00 -19.01 -0.63
C ALA A 224 -0.61 -18.43 -0.31
N PHE A 225 -0.39 -17.90 0.90
CA PHE A 225 0.86 -17.29 1.34
C PHE A 225 1.61 -18.20 2.33
N ASP A 226 2.93 -18.17 2.26
CA ASP A 226 3.80 -18.90 3.20
C ASP A 226 3.77 -18.25 4.60
N ALA A 227 3.51 -16.96 4.67
CA ALA A 227 3.18 -16.24 5.90
C ALA A 227 2.50 -14.89 5.62
N VAL A 228 1.73 -14.43 6.61
CA VAL A 228 1.24 -13.05 6.72
C VAL A 228 2.11 -12.30 7.72
N LEU A 229 2.75 -11.21 7.28
CA LEU A 229 3.60 -10.35 8.12
C LEU A 229 2.81 -9.10 8.49
N THR A 230 2.69 -8.82 9.78
CA THR A 230 1.95 -7.66 10.31
C THR A 230 2.64 -7.08 11.53
N GLY A 231 2.25 -5.88 11.95
CA GLY A 231 2.71 -5.32 13.23
C GLY A 231 2.17 -6.05 14.44
N ALA A 232 2.80 -5.84 15.58
CA ALA A 232 2.35 -6.39 16.86
C ALA A 232 1.00 -5.79 17.33
N GLU A 233 0.56 -4.72 16.69
CA GLU A 233 -0.66 -3.98 16.97
C GLU A 233 -1.94 -4.74 16.56
N VAL A 234 -1.83 -5.81 15.76
CA VAL A 234 -2.99 -6.63 15.38
C VAL A 234 -3.65 -7.23 16.62
N SER A 235 -4.99 -7.09 16.72
CA SER A 235 -5.73 -7.60 17.86
C SER A 235 -5.80 -9.14 17.89
N ALA A 236 -5.97 -9.74 19.09
CA ALA A 236 -6.15 -11.17 19.23
C ALA A 236 -7.41 -11.68 18.49
N GLU A 237 -8.47 -10.89 18.47
CA GLU A 237 -9.71 -11.19 17.75
C GLU A 237 -9.48 -11.37 16.23
N HIS A 238 -8.67 -10.51 15.63
CA HIS A 238 -8.35 -10.59 14.20
C HIS A 238 -7.32 -11.65 13.88
N ALA A 239 -6.45 -12.00 14.83
CA ALA A 239 -5.43 -13.02 14.61
C ALA A 239 -5.98 -14.46 14.79
N ALA A 240 -6.96 -14.66 15.68
CA ALA A 240 -7.49 -15.98 16.03
C ALA A 240 -7.99 -16.79 14.80
N PRO A 241 -8.76 -16.23 13.85
CA PRO A 241 -9.20 -16.99 12.68
C PRO A 241 -8.06 -17.51 11.81
N LEU A 242 -6.94 -16.77 11.74
CA LEU A 242 -5.76 -17.19 10.98
C LEU A 242 -5.05 -18.34 11.69
N GLU A 243 -4.88 -18.23 13.00
CA GLU A 243 -4.24 -19.25 13.85
C GLU A 243 -5.04 -20.56 13.83
N GLU A 244 -6.36 -20.48 13.95
CA GLU A 244 -7.30 -21.63 13.87
C GLU A 244 -7.26 -22.33 12.50
N ALA A 245 -7.07 -21.55 11.42
CA ALA A 245 -6.94 -22.08 10.06
C ALA A 245 -5.52 -22.59 9.74
N GLY A 246 -4.57 -22.51 10.69
CA GLY A 246 -3.18 -22.91 10.48
C GLY A 246 -2.39 -21.95 9.58
N ILE A 247 -2.86 -20.73 9.36
CA ILE A 247 -2.19 -19.71 8.57
C ILE A 247 -1.06 -19.09 9.42
N ARG A 248 0.15 -19.13 8.90
CA ARG A 248 1.31 -18.57 9.62
C ARG A 248 1.22 -17.04 9.69
N LEU A 249 0.92 -16.52 10.87
CA LEU A 249 0.93 -15.09 11.18
C LEU A 249 2.23 -14.74 11.92
N VAL A 250 3.01 -13.81 11.35
CA VAL A 250 4.23 -13.27 11.95
C VAL A 250 3.96 -11.85 12.40
N ARG A 251 3.98 -11.64 13.72
CA ARG A 251 3.82 -10.32 14.34
C ARG A 251 5.19 -9.70 14.54
N VAL A 252 5.46 -8.63 13.81
CA VAL A 252 6.74 -7.91 13.86
C VAL A 252 6.70 -6.88 15.00
N ASP A 253 7.48 -7.11 16.03
CA ASP A 253 7.54 -6.27 17.23
C ASP A 253 8.65 -5.20 17.15
N ASN A 254 8.54 -4.17 18.00
CA ASN A 254 9.52 -3.10 18.17
C ASN A 254 10.86 -3.55 18.79
N ARG A 255 11.00 -4.82 19.15
CA ARG A 255 12.23 -5.32 19.77
C ARG A 255 13.36 -5.38 18.74
N LYS A 256 14.27 -4.41 18.78
CA LYS A 256 15.65 -4.70 18.36
C LYS A 256 16.07 -5.93 19.17
N GLU A 257 16.29 -7.04 18.50
CA GLU A 257 17.03 -8.12 19.12
C GLU A 257 18.34 -7.51 19.63
N LYS A 258 18.46 -7.44 20.98
CA LYS A 258 19.74 -7.16 21.59
C LYS A 258 20.60 -8.39 21.32
N ALA A 259 21.46 -8.27 20.30
CA ALA A 259 22.60 -9.13 20.14
C ALA A 259 23.62 -8.86 21.27
#